data_522cebbdc9759b5a83c328a7af9570ec
#
_entry.id   522cebbdc9759b5a83c328a7af9570ec
#
_cell.length_a   1.000
_cell.length_b   1.000
_cell.length_c   1.000
_cell.angle_alpha   90.00
_cell.angle_beta   90.00
_cell.angle_gamma   90.00
#
_symmetry.space_group_name_H-M   'P 1'
#
loop_
_entity.id
_entity.type
_entity.pdbx_description
1 polymer ?
#
loop_
_entity_poly.entity_id
_entity_poly.type
_entity_poly.pdbx_seq_one_letter_code
_entity_poly.pdbx_strand_id
1 'polypeptide(L)'
;LIKDKINNYILIKQKFKKFENVRFKGSDFKKKDLLIKKNTLINPNHIMAFKTLGVGNIKVKKKINIIFFSSGNEISENNYIPSWKIRNSNHHYIKSLKNNFLFNFKNLGILKDNDEKKFYNKLHKILKSKTNIIITSGGVSKGKFDFIPLIIKKFKLSHFFKDVALRPGKPILFAKIKNKEKVIFGLPGNPMSSAACFRFFVIPYIANILGQIREKPIRGVLKNSFIKKKKFTRFAKSKLTTTKDGKIEIEILKGQESFRVKSFI
;
A
#
# COMPACT_ATOMS: atom_id res chain seq x y z
N LEU A 1 -27.22 5.57 -46.88
CA LEU A 1 -26.49 6.26 -47.96
C LEU A 1 -26.22 5.30 -49.10
N ILE A 2 -26.77 5.57 -50.26
CA ILE A 2 -26.47 4.82 -51.47
C ILE A 2 -25.61 5.73 -52.36
N LYS A 3 -24.42 5.27 -52.71
CA LYS A 3 -23.51 5.98 -53.61
C LYS A 3 -23.84 5.59 -55.04
N ASP A 4 -24.28 6.52 -55.85
CA ASP A 4 -24.35 6.31 -57.29
C ASP A 4 -22.94 6.47 -57.88
N LYS A 5 -22.42 5.37 -58.46
CA LYS A 5 -21.06 5.31 -58.99
C LYS A 5 -20.90 6.06 -60.33
N ILE A 6 -21.99 6.42 -60.98
CA ILE A 6 -21.94 7.04 -62.31
C ILE A 6 -21.89 8.57 -62.20
N ASN A 7 -22.62 9.20 -61.28
CA ASN A 7 -22.79 10.62 -61.24
C ASN A 7 -22.24 11.32 -59.97
N ASN A 8 -21.48 10.64 -59.10
CA ASN A 8 -20.94 11.17 -57.87
C ASN A 8 -21.98 11.81 -56.89
N TYR A 9 -23.24 11.39 -56.99
CA TYR A 9 -24.30 11.85 -56.08
C TYR A 9 -24.45 10.89 -54.90
N ILE A 10 -24.83 11.45 -53.74
CA ILE A 10 -25.20 10.69 -52.56
C ILE A 10 -26.72 10.85 -52.39
N LEU A 11 -27.47 9.74 -52.57
CA LEU A 11 -28.89 9.71 -52.31
C LEU A 11 -29.18 9.63 -50.81
N ILE A 12 -29.86 10.64 -50.29
CA ILE A 12 -30.25 10.72 -48.90
C ILE A 12 -31.71 10.35 -48.75
N LYS A 13 -32.00 9.18 -48.14
CA LYS A 13 -33.37 8.68 -47.96
C LYS A 13 -34.06 9.17 -46.67
N GLN A 14 -33.36 9.91 -45.81
CA GLN A 14 -33.89 10.40 -44.54
C GLN A 14 -33.74 11.93 -44.44
N LYS A 15 -34.67 12.56 -43.75
CA LYS A 15 -34.54 13.98 -43.38
C LYS A 15 -33.45 14.11 -42.30
N PHE A 16 -32.47 14.96 -42.55
CA PHE A 16 -31.45 15.29 -41.57
C PHE A 16 -31.82 16.58 -40.84
N LYS A 17 -31.52 16.61 -39.55
CA LYS A 17 -31.56 17.88 -38.80
C LYS A 17 -30.24 18.63 -39.04
N LYS A 18 -30.31 19.96 -39.11
CA LYS A 18 -29.12 20.80 -39.20
C LYS A 18 -28.16 20.44 -38.06
N PHE A 19 -26.89 20.15 -38.39
CA PHE A 19 -25.84 19.71 -37.48
C PHE A 19 -26.00 18.33 -36.84
N GLU A 20 -26.91 17.49 -37.36
CA GLU A 20 -26.96 16.09 -36.92
C GLU A 20 -25.63 15.40 -37.19
N ASN A 21 -25.13 14.66 -36.17
CA ASN A 21 -23.81 13.99 -36.17
C ASN A 21 -22.61 14.95 -36.31
N VAL A 22 -22.77 16.25 -36.11
CA VAL A 22 -21.65 17.19 -36.05
C VAL A 22 -21.23 17.43 -34.62
N ARG A 23 -19.97 17.03 -34.29
CA ARG A 23 -19.37 17.28 -32.99
C ARG A 23 -18.74 18.68 -33.00
N PHE A 24 -19.32 19.61 -32.27
CA PHE A 24 -18.78 20.97 -32.16
C PHE A 24 -17.52 21.00 -31.28
N LYS A 25 -16.61 21.93 -31.59
CA LYS A 25 -15.46 22.25 -30.78
C LYS A 25 -15.91 22.65 -29.37
N GLY A 26 -15.36 22.05 -28.35
CA GLY A 26 -15.68 22.33 -26.94
C GLY A 26 -16.99 21.70 -26.43
N SER A 27 -17.57 20.72 -27.16
CA SER A 27 -18.74 19.96 -26.69
C SER A 27 -18.44 19.02 -25.54
N ASP A 28 -17.16 18.63 -25.33
CA ASP A 28 -16.71 17.77 -24.25
C ASP A 28 -15.81 18.57 -23.28
N PHE A 29 -14.69 19.08 -23.75
CA PHE A 29 -13.79 19.94 -22.98
C PHE A 29 -13.66 21.32 -23.61
N LYS A 30 -13.72 22.36 -22.76
CA LYS A 30 -13.48 23.75 -23.17
C LYS A 30 -12.06 24.18 -22.78
N LYS A 31 -11.56 25.22 -23.44
CA LYS A 31 -10.29 25.86 -23.06
C LYS A 31 -10.36 26.32 -21.58
N LYS A 32 -9.36 25.97 -20.77
CA LYS A 32 -9.23 26.24 -19.33
C LYS A 32 -10.02 25.28 -18.41
N ASP A 33 -10.67 24.26 -18.91
CA ASP A 33 -11.27 23.25 -18.04
C ASP A 33 -10.20 22.54 -17.22
N LEU A 34 -10.48 22.31 -15.94
CA LEU A 34 -9.61 21.58 -15.05
C LEU A 34 -9.76 20.07 -15.28
N LEU A 35 -8.77 19.45 -15.93
CA LEU A 35 -8.80 18.02 -16.26
C LEU A 35 -8.62 17.11 -15.05
N ILE A 36 -7.74 17.50 -14.13
CA ILE A 36 -7.40 16.68 -12.96
C ILE A 36 -6.95 17.59 -11.81
N LYS A 37 -7.42 17.30 -10.60
CA LYS A 37 -7.00 18.02 -9.39
C LYS A 37 -5.60 17.55 -8.96
N LYS A 38 -4.83 18.46 -8.33
CA LYS A 38 -3.56 18.13 -7.69
C LYS A 38 -3.74 16.96 -6.71
N ASN A 39 -2.77 16.06 -6.65
CA ASN A 39 -2.74 14.87 -5.79
C ASN A 39 -3.77 13.78 -6.15
N THR A 40 -4.43 13.87 -7.28
CA THR A 40 -5.28 12.79 -7.78
C THR A 40 -4.40 11.63 -8.26
N LEU A 41 -4.77 10.41 -7.89
CA LEU A 41 -4.17 9.19 -8.44
C LEU A 41 -4.59 9.04 -9.91
N ILE A 42 -3.60 9.03 -10.80
CA ILE A 42 -3.85 8.86 -12.23
C ILE A 42 -4.28 7.42 -12.49
N ASN A 43 -5.39 7.24 -13.17
CA ASN A 43 -5.95 5.97 -13.59
C ASN A 43 -6.13 5.93 -15.13
N PRO A 44 -6.52 4.80 -15.72
CA PRO A 44 -6.71 4.68 -17.17
C PRO A 44 -7.65 5.71 -17.79
N ASN A 45 -8.72 6.11 -17.09
CA ASN A 45 -9.66 7.12 -17.59
C ASN A 45 -9.00 8.50 -17.75
N HIS A 46 -8.13 8.87 -16.82
CA HIS A 46 -7.33 10.10 -16.93
C HIS A 46 -6.37 10.04 -18.12
N ILE A 47 -5.74 8.88 -18.37
CA ILE A 47 -4.84 8.70 -19.53
C ILE A 47 -5.62 8.87 -20.83
N MET A 48 -6.83 8.30 -20.93
CA MET A 48 -7.70 8.47 -22.09
C MET A 48 -8.01 9.97 -22.32
N ALA A 49 -8.44 10.68 -21.29
CA ALA A 49 -8.73 12.12 -21.38
C ALA A 49 -7.49 12.94 -21.81
N PHE A 50 -6.31 12.68 -21.22
CA PHE A 50 -5.07 13.35 -21.60
C PHE A 50 -4.72 13.13 -23.08
N LYS A 51 -4.86 11.89 -23.58
CA LYS A 51 -4.54 11.57 -24.98
C LYS A 51 -5.56 12.16 -25.94
N THR A 52 -6.85 12.17 -25.60
CA THR A 52 -7.89 12.84 -26.39
C THR A 52 -7.60 14.33 -26.56
N LEU A 53 -7.01 14.96 -25.55
CA LEU A 53 -6.69 16.39 -25.55
C LEU A 53 -5.27 16.74 -26.03
N GLY A 54 -4.49 15.75 -26.46
CA GLY A 54 -3.11 15.95 -26.93
C GLY A 54 -2.10 16.25 -25.82
N VAL A 55 -2.44 15.97 -24.54
CA VAL A 55 -1.51 16.17 -23.41
C VAL A 55 -0.47 15.05 -23.43
N GLY A 56 0.78 15.40 -23.76
CA GLY A 56 1.89 14.45 -23.83
C GLY A 56 2.54 14.15 -22.47
N ASN A 57 2.88 15.18 -21.73
CA ASN A 57 3.64 15.09 -20.48
C ASN A 57 2.94 15.81 -19.34
N ILE A 58 2.96 15.20 -18.15
CA ILE A 58 2.43 15.77 -16.92
C ILE A 58 3.45 15.59 -15.79
N LYS A 59 3.47 16.57 -14.87
CA LYS A 59 4.31 16.48 -13.66
C LYS A 59 3.61 15.60 -12.62
N VAL A 60 4.30 14.57 -12.14
CA VAL A 60 3.81 13.65 -11.10
C VAL A 60 4.75 13.62 -9.90
N LYS A 61 4.24 13.21 -8.74
CA LYS A 61 5.08 12.94 -7.56
C LYS A 61 5.93 11.69 -7.79
N LYS A 62 7.15 11.69 -7.25
CA LYS A 62 8.03 10.51 -7.26
C LYS A 62 7.45 9.43 -6.34
N LYS A 63 7.66 8.16 -6.68
CA LYS A 63 7.36 7.02 -5.80
C LYS A 63 8.17 7.11 -4.51
N ILE A 64 7.60 6.61 -3.42
CA ILE A 64 8.26 6.56 -2.11
C ILE A 64 9.32 5.45 -2.10
N ASN A 65 10.51 5.73 -1.61
CA ASN A 65 11.58 4.74 -1.52
C ASN A 65 11.55 4.05 -0.16
N ILE A 66 11.32 2.74 -0.16
CA ILE A 66 11.29 1.88 1.03
C ILE A 66 12.51 0.96 1.04
N ILE A 67 13.21 0.94 2.17
CA ILE A 67 14.22 -0.06 2.50
C ILE A 67 13.66 -0.99 3.56
N PHE A 68 13.91 -2.28 3.38
CA PHE A 68 13.39 -3.33 4.25
C PHE A 68 14.50 -4.22 4.81
N PHE A 69 14.35 -4.62 6.06
CA PHE A 69 15.14 -5.63 6.75
C PHE A 69 14.22 -6.67 7.40
N SER A 70 14.54 -7.94 7.28
CA SER A 70 14.02 -8.96 8.18
C SER A 70 14.93 -9.09 9.40
N SER A 71 14.41 -9.51 10.54
CA SER A 71 15.22 -9.75 11.74
C SER A 71 14.82 -11.05 12.42
N GLY A 72 15.84 -11.84 12.79
CA GLY A 72 15.71 -13.11 13.50
C GLY A 72 16.67 -14.16 12.96
N ASN A 73 17.26 -14.97 13.86
CA ASN A 73 18.14 -16.09 13.48
C ASN A 73 17.37 -17.23 12.82
N GLU A 74 16.07 -17.35 13.14
CA GLU A 74 15.14 -18.34 12.59
C GLU A 74 14.77 -18.05 11.13
N ILE A 75 14.96 -16.82 10.63
CA ILE A 75 14.56 -16.44 9.28
C ILE A 75 15.58 -16.90 8.24
N SER A 76 15.08 -17.45 7.13
CA SER A 76 15.89 -17.86 5.99
C SER A 76 15.23 -17.51 4.65
N GLU A 77 16.05 -17.25 3.64
CA GLU A 77 15.61 -17.07 2.24
C GLU A 77 15.85 -18.33 1.38
N ASN A 78 16.50 -19.36 1.95
CA ASN A 78 16.80 -20.58 1.22
C ASN A 78 15.54 -21.43 1.00
N ASN A 79 15.51 -22.17 -0.10
CA ASN A 79 14.43 -23.11 -0.41
C ASN A 79 14.43 -24.31 0.55
N TYR A 80 15.61 -24.80 0.90
CA TYR A 80 15.78 -25.88 1.87
C TYR A 80 16.24 -25.30 3.20
N ILE A 81 15.47 -25.54 4.24
CA ILE A 81 15.72 -25.02 5.59
C ILE A 81 15.54 -26.10 6.63
N PRO A 82 16.33 -26.11 7.72
CA PRO A 82 16.08 -26.95 8.86
C PRO A 82 14.70 -26.71 9.48
N SER A 83 14.17 -27.70 10.20
CA SER A 83 12.82 -27.63 10.80
C SER A 83 12.60 -26.46 11.77
N TRP A 84 13.65 -25.96 12.40
CA TRP A 84 13.61 -24.83 13.32
C TRP A 84 13.62 -23.45 12.64
N LYS A 85 13.88 -23.40 11.32
CA LYS A 85 13.83 -22.14 10.55
C LYS A 85 12.51 -21.95 9.84
N ILE A 86 12.18 -20.68 9.58
CA ILE A 86 11.02 -20.28 8.81
C ILE A 86 11.43 -19.46 7.58
N ARG A 87 10.67 -19.55 6.51
CA ARG A 87 10.91 -18.81 5.28
C ARG A 87 10.54 -17.34 5.44
N ASN A 88 11.37 -16.48 4.87
CA ASN A 88 11.15 -15.02 4.89
C ASN A 88 10.03 -14.60 3.94
N SER A 89 8.78 -14.68 4.39
CA SER A 89 7.61 -14.34 3.56
C SER A 89 7.23 -12.85 3.58
N ASN A 90 7.54 -12.13 4.67
CA ASN A 90 7.04 -10.77 4.88
C ASN A 90 7.54 -9.78 3.82
N HIS A 91 8.83 -9.86 3.43
CA HIS A 91 9.35 -8.95 2.41
C HIS A 91 8.77 -9.23 1.02
N HIS A 92 8.50 -10.49 0.69
CA HIS A 92 7.86 -10.85 -0.59
C HIS A 92 6.43 -10.28 -0.66
N TYR A 93 5.65 -10.41 0.43
CA TYR A 93 4.32 -9.83 0.53
C TYR A 93 4.37 -8.30 0.32
N ILE A 94 5.24 -7.59 1.05
CA ILE A 94 5.34 -6.14 0.92
C ILE A 94 5.82 -5.74 -0.49
N LYS A 95 6.83 -6.44 -1.03
CA LYS A 95 7.34 -6.20 -2.38
C LYS A 95 6.26 -6.34 -3.45
N SER A 96 5.34 -7.32 -3.31
CA SER A 96 4.25 -7.53 -4.28
C SER A 96 3.28 -6.35 -4.36
N LEU A 97 3.16 -5.56 -3.31
CA LEU A 97 2.26 -4.40 -3.23
C LEU A 97 2.83 -3.11 -3.84
N LYS A 98 4.09 -3.09 -4.28
CA LYS A 98 4.81 -1.87 -4.71
C LYS A 98 4.10 -1.08 -5.82
N ASN A 99 3.48 -1.75 -6.78
CA ASN A 99 2.81 -1.10 -7.90
C ASN A 99 1.45 -0.51 -7.50
N ASN A 100 0.74 -1.19 -6.61
CA ASN A 100 -0.58 -0.77 -6.14
C ASN A 100 -0.51 0.48 -5.25
N PHE A 101 0.60 0.64 -4.51
CA PHE A 101 0.76 1.70 -3.49
C PHE A 101 1.91 2.67 -3.77
N LEU A 102 2.40 2.72 -5.00
CA LEU A 102 3.33 3.73 -5.53
C LEU A 102 4.64 3.88 -4.74
N PHE A 103 5.29 2.77 -4.40
CA PHE A 103 6.60 2.78 -3.78
C PHE A 103 7.63 1.94 -4.54
N ASN A 104 8.89 2.28 -4.37
CA ASN A 104 10.05 1.47 -4.74
C ASN A 104 10.47 0.68 -3.50
N PHE A 105 10.87 -0.57 -3.69
CA PHE A 105 11.21 -1.47 -2.59
C PHE A 105 12.60 -2.07 -2.78
N LYS A 106 13.43 -1.97 -1.73
CA LYS A 106 14.75 -2.61 -1.67
C LYS A 106 14.88 -3.41 -0.38
N ASN A 107 15.06 -4.73 -0.49
CA ASN A 107 15.40 -5.60 0.63
C ASN A 107 16.92 -5.55 0.86
N LEU A 108 17.36 -5.30 2.09
CA LEU A 108 18.78 -5.30 2.50
C LEU A 108 19.16 -6.54 3.31
N GLY A 109 18.28 -7.56 3.29
CA GLY A 109 18.55 -8.90 3.86
C GLY A 109 18.10 -9.03 5.30
N ILE A 110 18.66 -10.06 5.96
CA ILE A 110 18.29 -10.49 7.30
C ILE A 110 19.30 -9.96 8.30
N LEU A 111 18.82 -9.37 9.38
CA LEU A 111 19.58 -9.01 10.56
C LEU A 111 19.54 -10.18 11.54
N LYS A 112 20.70 -10.61 12.02
CA LYS A 112 20.83 -11.61 13.07
C LYS A 112 20.79 -10.98 14.45
N ASP A 113 20.57 -11.76 15.48
CA ASP A 113 20.37 -11.28 16.85
C ASP A 113 21.57 -10.49 17.42
N ASN A 114 22.76 -10.69 16.88
CA ASN A 114 23.99 -9.97 17.25
C ASN A 114 24.44 -8.94 16.20
N ASP A 115 23.61 -8.59 15.22
CA ASP A 115 23.92 -7.61 14.17
C ASP A 115 23.69 -6.13 14.61
N GLU A 116 23.68 -5.80 15.90
CA GLU A 116 23.42 -4.45 16.41
C GLU A 116 24.32 -3.38 15.76
N LYS A 117 25.64 -3.59 15.81
CA LYS A 117 26.64 -2.65 15.24
C LYS A 117 26.46 -2.53 13.74
N LYS A 118 26.20 -3.64 13.05
CA LYS A 118 25.95 -3.67 11.61
C LYS A 118 24.68 -2.94 11.24
N PHE A 119 23.59 -3.12 12.00
CA PHE A 119 22.34 -2.39 11.78
C PHE A 119 22.51 -0.89 12.02
N TYR A 120 23.17 -0.48 13.11
CA TYR A 120 23.46 0.92 13.40
C TYR A 120 24.20 1.60 12.23
N ASN A 121 25.29 0.97 11.74
CA ASN A 121 26.08 1.50 10.64
C ASN A 121 25.29 1.58 9.33
N LYS A 122 24.48 0.54 9.01
CA LYS A 122 23.59 0.55 7.85
C LYS A 122 22.55 1.66 7.97
N LEU A 123 21.91 1.81 9.14
CA LEU A 123 20.91 2.83 9.38
C LEU A 123 21.49 4.24 9.21
N HIS A 124 22.69 4.49 9.75
CA HIS A 124 23.38 5.77 9.58
C HIS A 124 23.63 6.11 8.10
N LYS A 125 24.06 5.15 7.27
CA LYS A 125 24.23 5.33 5.82
C LYS A 125 22.89 5.58 5.12
N ILE A 126 21.85 4.82 5.46
CA ILE A 126 20.51 4.96 4.87
C ILE A 126 19.91 6.34 5.19
N LEU A 127 20.14 6.87 6.38
CA LEU A 127 19.65 8.18 6.76
C LEU A 127 20.29 9.34 5.96
N LYS A 128 21.38 9.09 5.22
CA LYS A 128 22.00 10.03 4.25
C LYS A 128 21.52 9.80 2.81
N SER A 129 20.78 8.72 2.52
CA SER A 129 20.33 8.35 1.18
C SER A 129 18.99 8.99 0.80
N LYS A 130 18.47 8.67 -0.41
CA LYS A 130 17.13 9.10 -0.90
C LYS A 130 15.99 8.24 -0.35
N THR A 131 16.20 7.42 0.68
CA THR A 131 15.18 6.60 1.32
C THR A 131 14.19 7.46 2.09
N ASN A 132 12.91 7.18 1.99
CA ASN A 132 11.85 7.86 2.73
C ASN A 132 11.42 7.03 3.96
N ILE A 133 11.25 5.72 3.78
CA ILE A 133 10.75 4.81 4.80
C ILE A 133 11.73 3.65 4.99
N ILE A 134 12.04 3.33 6.22
CA ILE A 134 12.82 2.16 6.60
C ILE A 134 11.87 1.23 7.34
N ILE A 135 11.85 -0.04 6.96
CA ILE A 135 11.01 -1.05 7.58
C ILE A 135 11.91 -2.16 8.12
N THR A 136 11.65 -2.57 9.35
CA THR A 136 12.14 -3.83 9.91
C THR A 136 10.96 -4.75 10.16
N SER A 137 11.12 -6.05 9.97
CA SER A 137 10.12 -7.07 10.31
C SER A 137 10.75 -8.11 11.22
N GLY A 138 10.21 -8.25 12.44
CA GLY A 138 10.86 -8.93 13.57
C GLY A 138 11.73 -7.98 14.40
N GLY A 139 12.25 -8.46 15.54
CA GLY A 139 13.15 -7.72 16.42
C GLY A 139 12.55 -6.50 17.12
N VAL A 140 11.23 -6.39 17.25
CA VAL A 140 10.54 -5.22 17.80
C VAL A 140 9.67 -5.53 19.02
N SER A 141 9.62 -6.76 19.50
CA SER A 141 8.83 -7.15 20.65
C SER A 141 9.55 -6.84 21.99
N LYS A 142 9.41 -7.66 22.99
CA LYS A 142 10.07 -7.55 24.30
C LYS A 142 11.11 -8.66 24.53
N GLY A 143 11.50 -9.37 23.50
CA GLY A 143 12.50 -10.44 23.56
C GLY A 143 13.90 -9.91 23.91
N LYS A 144 14.69 -10.73 24.56
CA LYS A 144 16.07 -10.41 24.98
C LYS A 144 16.96 -9.94 23.79
N PHE A 145 16.65 -10.39 22.58
CA PHE A 145 17.40 -10.10 21.36
C PHE A 145 16.77 -9.00 20.48
N ASP A 146 15.74 -8.30 20.98
CA ASP A 146 15.04 -7.24 20.23
C ASP A 146 15.79 -5.90 20.32
N PHE A 147 16.96 -5.83 19.70
CA PHE A 147 17.84 -4.66 19.73
C PHE A 147 17.37 -3.47 18.85
N ILE A 148 16.47 -3.69 17.92
CA ILE A 148 16.04 -2.66 16.95
C ILE A 148 15.52 -1.40 17.63
N PRO A 149 14.63 -1.46 18.64
CA PRO A 149 14.17 -0.25 19.34
C PRO A 149 15.28 0.51 20.04
N LEU A 150 16.27 -0.20 20.60
CA LEU A 150 17.42 0.38 21.30
C LEU A 150 18.32 1.13 20.32
N ILE A 151 18.60 0.55 19.15
CA ILE A 151 19.41 1.20 18.12
C ILE A 151 18.70 2.42 17.55
N ILE A 152 17.39 2.36 17.29
CA ILE A 152 16.63 3.50 16.78
C ILE A 152 16.66 4.67 17.76
N LYS A 153 16.57 4.42 19.06
CA LYS A 153 16.62 5.45 20.10
C LYS A 153 17.98 6.17 20.21
N LYS A 154 19.07 5.61 19.67
CA LYS A 154 20.36 6.30 19.58
C LYS A 154 20.37 7.48 18.58
N PHE A 155 19.34 7.61 17.75
CA PHE A 155 19.18 8.72 16.83
C PHE A 155 18.27 9.81 17.42
N LYS A 156 18.48 11.07 17.01
CA LYS A 156 17.59 12.17 17.39
C LYS A 156 16.23 11.99 16.73
N LEU A 157 15.21 11.71 17.52
CA LEU A 157 13.84 11.46 17.07
C LEU A 157 12.95 12.68 17.35
N SER A 158 12.00 12.96 16.44
CA SER A 158 10.91 13.91 16.68
C SER A 158 9.64 13.24 17.18
N HIS A 159 9.42 11.98 16.81
CA HIS A 159 8.29 11.17 17.25
C HIS A 159 8.75 9.72 17.44
N PHE A 160 8.21 9.10 18.46
CA PHE A 160 8.43 7.67 18.72
C PHE A 160 7.22 7.09 19.45
N PHE A 161 6.75 5.95 18.96
CA PHE A 161 5.86 5.10 19.74
C PHE A 161 6.18 3.62 19.50
N LYS A 162 5.84 2.81 20.48
CA LYS A 162 5.91 1.35 20.42
C LYS A 162 4.73 0.79 21.20
N ASP A 163 4.25 -0.39 20.77
CA ASP A 163 3.14 -1.11 21.37
C ASP A 163 1.79 -0.35 21.30
N VAL A 164 0.94 -0.79 20.40
CA VAL A 164 -0.41 -0.24 20.22
C VAL A 164 -1.46 -1.27 20.65
N ALA A 165 -2.55 -0.84 21.25
CA ALA A 165 -3.63 -1.72 21.73
C ALA A 165 -4.45 -2.29 20.55
N LEU A 166 -3.80 -3.06 19.68
CA LEU A 166 -4.43 -3.71 18.54
C LEU A 166 -4.02 -5.19 18.38
N ARG A 167 -4.83 -5.99 17.72
CA ARG A 167 -4.58 -7.39 17.36
C ARG A 167 -5.09 -7.70 15.96
N PRO A 168 -4.26 -8.37 15.12
CA PRO A 168 -2.83 -8.62 15.28
C PRO A 168 -2.02 -7.33 15.14
N GLY A 169 -0.77 -7.30 15.65
CA GLY A 169 0.15 -6.18 15.38
C GLY A 169 0.53 -5.32 16.59
N LYS A 170 0.18 -5.72 17.84
CA LYS A 170 0.50 -4.96 19.06
C LYS A 170 1.92 -4.38 19.10
N PRO A 171 3.01 -5.15 18.81
CA PRO A 171 4.39 -4.68 18.96
C PRO A 171 4.89 -3.79 17.81
N ILE A 172 3.99 -3.14 17.07
CA ILE A 172 4.43 -2.16 16.06
C ILE A 172 5.26 -1.05 16.70
N LEU A 173 6.29 -0.60 15.98
CA LEU A 173 7.12 0.54 16.32
C LEU A 173 7.05 1.58 15.21
N PHE A 174 7.02 2.84 15.57
CA PHE A 174 7.21 3.98 14.68
C PHE A 174 8.22 4.96 15.25
N ALA A 175 9.11 5.48 14.40
CA ALA A 175 10.02 6.53 14.75
C ALA A 175 10.18 7.51 13.57
N LYS A 176 10.12 8.81 13.87
CA LYS A 176 10.45 9.87 12.90
C LYS A 176 11.78 10.52 13.26
N ILE A 177 12.71 10.55 12.34
CA ILE A 177 14.02 11.16 12.54
C ILE A 177 13.87 12.69 12.57
N LYS A 178 14.42 13.33 13.60
CA LYS A 178 14.37 14.78 13.75
C LYS A 178 15.10 15.47 12.58
N ASN A 179 14.52 16.53 12.06
CA ASN A 179 15.05 17.32 10.93
C ASN A 179 15.28 16.53 9.64
N LYS A 180 14.64 15.37 9.47
CA LYS A 180 14.65 14.59 8.23
C LYS A 180 13.26 14.09 7.92
N GLU A 181 12.91 14.07 6.63
CA GLU A 181 11.66 13.45 6.18
C GLU A 181 11.82 11.94 6.03
N LYS A 182 12.28 11.30 7.10
CA LYS A 182 12.55 9.86 7.15
C LYS A 182 11.90 9.25 8.36
N VAL A 183 11.25 8.11 8.14
CA VAL A 183 10.60 7.36 9.19
C VAL A 183 11.05 5.90 9.19
N ILE A 184 10.94 5.30 10.36
CA ILE A 184 11.24 3.90 10.59
C ILE A 184 9.98 3.25 11.12
N PHE A 185 9.55 2.16 10.50
CA PHE A 185 8.51 1.28 10.99
C PHE A 185 9.13 -0.06 11.39
N GLY A 186 8.91 -0.46 12.62
CA GLY A 186 9.22 -1.80 13.08
C GLY A 186 7.93 -2.64 13.07
N LEU A 187 7.85 -3.59 12.16
CA LEU A 187 6.71 -4.48 12.02
C LEU A 187 6.95 -5.78 12.79
N PRO A 188 5.90 -6.43 13.32
CA PRO A 188 6.02 -7.74 13.94
C PRO A 188 6.55 -8.80 12.97
N GLY A 189 7.21 -9.86 13.51
CA GLY A 189 7.71 -10.98 12.71
C GLY A 189 6.61 -11.86 12.12
N ASN A 190 5.53 -12.10 12.88
CA ASN A 190 4.41 -12.93 12.41
C ASN A 190 3.76 -12.36 11.14
N PRO A 191 3.54 -13.17 10.08
CA PRO A 191 3.11 -12.70 8.76
C PRO A 191 1.84 -11.85 8.78
N MET A 192 0.78 -12.30 9.43
CA MET A 192 -0.49 -11.56 9.48
C MET A 192 -0.40 -10.28 10.31
N SER A 193 0.45 -10.27 11.34
CA SER A 193 0.72 -9.04 12.10
C SER A 193 1.49 -8.02 11.26
N SER A 194 2.49 -8.49 10.52
CA SER A 194 3.28 -7.65 9.61
C SER A 194 2.40 -7.07 8.49
N ALA A 195 1.58 -7.90 7.84
CA ALA A 195 0.64 -7.48 6.81
C ALA A 195 -0.37 -6.44 7.31
N ALA A 196 -0.99 -6.68 8.48
CA ALA A 196 -1.94 -5.75 9.09
C ALA A 196 -1.25 -4.41 9.44
N CYS A 197 -0.07 -4.44 10.06
CA CYS A 197 0.67 -3.22 10.38
C CYS A 197 1.09 -2.46 9.11
N PHE A 198 1.54 -3.15 8.08
CA PHE A 198 1.84 -2.51 6.80
C PHE A 198 0.59 -1.85 6.19
N ARG A 199 -0.54 -2.58 6.15
CA ARG A 199 -1.80 -2.09 5.58
C ARG A 199 -2.35 -0.87 6.33
N PHE A 200 -2.34 -0.87 7.66
CA PHE A 200 -3.04 0.13 8.45
C PHE A 200 -2.15 1.26 8.99
N PHE A 201 -0.84 1.16 8.88
CA PHE A 201 0.09 2.22 9.29
C PHE A 201 0.98 2.71 8.15
N VAL A 202 1.63 1.80 7.42
CA VAL A 202 2.60 2.20 6.38
C VAL A 202 1.89 2.72 5.14
N ILE A 203 0.88 2.02 4.63
CA ILE A 203 0.12 2.47 3.44
C ILE A 203 -0.55 3.84 3.66
N PRO A 204 -1.28 4.09 4.77
CA PRO A 204 -1.84 5.42 5.03
C PRO A 204 -0.76 6.50 5.16
N TYR A 205 0.41 6.16 5.69
CA TYR A 205 1.53 7.09 5.75
C TYR A 205 2.05 7.44 4.35
N ILE A 206 2.20 6.45 3.47
CA ILE A 206 2.57 6.66 2.05
C ILE A 206 1.53 7.55 1.36
N ALA A 207 0.25 7.23 1.52
CA ALA A 207 -0.85 8.01 0.94
C ALA A 207 -0.81 9.48 1.41
N ASN A 208 -0.55 9.71 2.69
CA ASN A 208 -0.41 11.06 3.25
C ASN A 208 0.76 11.84 2.65
N ILE A 209 1.96 11.22 2.50
CA ILE A 209 3.12 11.87 1.84
C ILE A 209 2.78 12.22 0.39
N LEU A 210 2.09 11.33 -0.30
CA LEU A 210 1.66 11.54 -1.69
C LEU A 210 0.48 12.53 -1.80
N GLY A 211 -0.11 12.94 -0.66
CA GLY A 211 -1.26 13.84 -0.62
C GLY A 211 -2.53 13.20 -1.17
N GLN A 212 -2.63 11.89 -1.14
CA GLN A 212 -3.82 11.16 -1.56
C GLN A 212 -4.95 11.32 -0.55
N ILE A 213 -6.17 11.24 -1.04
CA ILE A 213 -7.37 11.22 -0.18
C ILE A 213 -7.35 9.92 0.65
N ARG A 214 -7.65 10.05 1.94
CA ARG A 214 -7.75 8.87 2.82
C ARG A 214 -8.86 7.94 2.33
N GLU A 215 -8.58 6.66 2.33
CA GLU A 215 -9.58 5.64 2.07
C GLU A 215 -10.75 5.76 3.06
N LYS A 216 -11.95 5.68 2.54
CA LYS A 216 -13.15 5.59 3.38
C LYS A 216 -13.42 4.11 3.72
N PRO A 217 -13.79 3.79 4.97
CA PRO A 217 -14.14 2.42 5.32
C PRO A 217 -15.40 1.97 4.60
N ILE A 218 -15.39 0.77 4.06
CA ILE A 218 -16.58 0.09 3.57
C ILE A 218 -17.28 -0.52 4.79
N ARG A 219 -18.58 -0.32 4.89
CA ARG A 219 -19.41 -0.89 5.96
C ARG A 219 -20.23 -2.05 5.40
N GLY A 220 -20.47 -3.05 6.23
CA GLY A 220 -21.29 -4.20 5.88
C GLY A 220 -21.87 -4.86 7.13
N VAL A 221 -22.72 -5.86 6.93
CA VAL A 221 -23.38 -6.63 8.00
C VAL A 221 -22.55 -7.87 8.31
N LEU A 222 -22.30 -8.13 9.57
CA LEU A 222 -21.63 -9.38 9.98
C LEU A 222 -22.57 -10.57 9.76
N LYS A 223 -22.09 -11.58 9.04
CA LYS A 223 -22.80 -12.83 8.82
C LYS A 223 -22.89 -13.67 10.08
N ASN A 224 -21.84 -13.64 10.90
CA ASN A 224 -21.74 -14.41 12.14
C ASN A 224 -21.33 -13.50 13.30
N SER A 225 -21.79 -13.82 14.51
CA SER A 225 -21.35 -13.13 15.72
C SER A 225 -19.84 -13.25 15.92
N PHE A 226 -19.22 -12.21 16.42
CA PHE A 226 -17.78 -12.17 16.68
C PHE A 226 -17.48 -11.51 18.02
N ILE A 227 -16.87 -12.26 18.92
CA ILE A 227 -16.49 -11.78 20.24
C ILE A 227 -15.05 -11.25 20.19
N LYS A 228 -14.85 -9.99 20.57
CA LYS A 228 -13.51 -9.39 20.70
C LYS A 228 -13.17 -9.07 22.15
N LYS A 229 -11.90 -9.14 22.50
CA LYS A 229 -11.41 -8.68 23.82
C LYS A 229 -11.57 -7.15 23.94
N LYS A 230 -12.18 -6.67 25.02
CA LYS A 230 -12.57 -5.25 25.19
C LYS A 230 -11.44 -4.25 25.01
N LYS A 231 -10.24 -4.50 25.54
CA LYS A 231 -9.11 -3.56 25.56
C LYS A 231 -8.30 -3.45 24.26
N PHE A 232 -8.74 -4.11 23.15
CA PHE A 232 -7.98 -4.12 21.90
C PHE A 232 -8.86 -3.77 20.71
N THR A 233 -8.31 -2.96 19.78
CA THR A 233 -8.82 -2.89 18.42
C THR A 233 -8.48 -4.20 17.70
N ARG A 234 -9.45 -4.80 17.02
CA ARG A 234 -9.27 -6.07 16.31
C ARG A 234 -9.32 -5.85 14.80
N PHE A 235 -8.26 -6.24 14.12
CA PHE A 235 -8.27 -6.48 12.68
C PHE A 235 -8.52 -7.96 12.45
N ALA A 236 -9.70 -8.30 11.95
CA ALA A 236 -10.08 -9.68 11.70
C ALA A 236 -9.95 -9.99 10.20
N LYS A 237 -9.42 -11.17 9.91
CA LYS A 237 -9.47 -11.73 8.55
C LYS A 237 -10.92 -12.02 8.22
N SER A 238 -11.40 -11.48 7.13
CA SER A 238 -12.80 -11.62 6.71
C SER A 238 -12.92 -11.74 5.19
N LYS A 239 -13.99 -12.36 4.76
CA LYS A 239 -14.44 -12.41 3.37
C LYS A 239 -15.57 -11.40 3.21
N LEU A 240 -15.52 -10.62 2.15
CA LEU A 240 -16.60 -9.74 1.73
C LEU A 240 -17.36 -10.40 0.60
N THR A 241 -18.67 -10.42 0.69
CA THR A 241 -19.57 -10.88 -0.36
C THR A 241 -20.69 -9.86 -0.58
N THR A 242 -21.14 -9.73 -1.81
CA THR A 242 -22.31 -8.91 -2.12
C THR A 242 -23.52 -9.85 -2.25
N THR A 243 -24.58 -9.54 -1.53
CA THR A 243 -25.84 -10.28 -1.59
C THR A 243 -26.60 -9.93 -2.88
N LYS A 244 -27.65 -10.68 -3.22
CA LYS A 244 -28.48 -10.43 -4.41
C LYS A 244 -29.13 -9.03 -4.41
N ASP A 245 -29.43 -8.50 -3.23
CA ASP A 245 -30.00 -7.15 -3.01
C ASP A 245 -28.92 -6.06 -2.86
N GLY A 246 -27.67 -6.37 -3.21
CA GLY A 246 -26.56 -5.38 -3.27
C GLY A 246 -25.93 -5.02 -1.92
N LYS A 247 -26.34 -5.66 -0.80
CA LYS A 247 -25.74 -5.41 0.51
C LYS A 247 -24.41 -6.14 0.67
N ILE A 248 -23.50 -5.54 1.43
CA ILE A 248 -22.21 -6.15 1.74
C ILE A 248 -22.34 -6.97 3.01
N GLU A 249 -22.09 -8.28 2.88
CA GLU A 249 -21.92 -9.20 4.01
C GLU A 249 -20.44 -9.38 4.33
N ILE A 250 -20.15 -9.49 5.63
CA ILE A 250 -18.79 -9.69 6.16
C ILE A 250 -18.79 -10.99 6.95
N GLU A 251 -18.08 -11.98 6.44
CA GLU A 251 -17.86 -13.26 7.14
C GLU A 251 -16.48 -13.22 7.80
N ILE A 252 -16.43 -13.37 9.14
CA ILE A 252 -15.17 -13.51 9.86
C ILE A 252 -14.64 -14.93 9.66
N LEU A 253 -13.46 -15.04 9.06
CA LEU A 253 -12.85 -16.33 8.75
C LEU A 253 -12.35 -17.05 10.01
N LYS A 254 -12.33 -18.38 9.99
CA LYS A 254 -11.64 -19.20 11.00
C LYS A 254 -10.13 -19.00 10.92
N GLY A 255 -9.38 -19.33 11.98
CA GLY A 255 -7.93 -19.25 11.95
C GLY A 255 -7.37 -17.82 12.05
N GLN A 256 -7.84 -17.08 13.03
CA GLN A 256 -7.48 -15.66 13.27
C GLN A 256 -6.07 -15.45 13.86
N GLU A 257 -5.31 -16.50 14.12
CA GLU A 257 -3.97 -16.42 14.69
C GLU A 257 -3.00 -15.71 13.74
N SER A 258 -2.06 -14.97 14.31
CA SER A 258 -1.17 -14.08 13.54
C SER A 258 -0.13 -14.80 12.67
N PHE A 259 0.10 -16.08 12.89
CA PHE A 259 0.97 -16.92 12.07
C PHE A 259 0.22 -17.67 10.96
N ARG A 260 -1.09 -17.83 11.06
CA ARG A 260 -1.89 -18.59 10.08
C ARG A 260 -2.14 -17.77 8.80
N VAL A 261 -1.51 -18.20 7.72
CA VAL A 261 -1.64 -17.57 6.40
C VAL A 261 -2.75 -18.23 5.56
N LYS A 262 -3.03 -19.54 5.77
CA LYS A 262 -4.01 -20.31 4.98
C LYS A 262 -5.37 -19.63 4.85
N SER A 263 -5.86 -19.00 5.90
CA SER A 263 -7.15 -18.29 5.88
C SER A 263 -7.09 -16.90 5.20
N PHE A 264 -5.95 -16.54 4.59
CA PHE A 264 -5.76 -15.26 3.91
C PHE A 264 -5.75 -15.43 2.38
N ILE A 265 -5.70 -16.66 1.93
CA ILE A 265 -5.79 -17.09 0.54
C ILE A 265 -7.10 -17.85 0.33
#